data_26c4c345fd20c2fc0681b4ad1e29c9ad
#
_entry.id   26c4c345fd20c2fc0681b4ad1e29c9ad
#
_cell.length_a   1.000
_cell.length_b   1.000
_cell.length_c   1.000
_cell.angle_alpha   90.00
_cell.angle_beta   90.00
_cell.angle_gamma   90.00
#
_symmetry.space_group_name_H-M   'P 1'
#
loop_
_entity.id
_entity.type
_entity.pdbx_description
1 polymer ?
#
loop_
_entity_poly.entity_id
_entity_poly.type
_entity_poly.pdbx_seq_one_letter_code
_entity_poly.pdbx_strand_id
1 'polypeptide(L)'
;AALQNNTTGGHNTAVGNVALRTNTTGSHNTALGYLALVANTTASFNTAVGSNCLDACTTGTRNTAMGYNCATAITTGYDNVFIGDKAGEVLTVGVQNTAIGQYALSAGANMSGNAALGYLAGFTISTGNNNTCLGSHAGYNNLTTGDNNTMVGYFALASSASANNEVTLGNGSVNSLRCADTSISSLSDERDKKNIVDVPLGLDFIKTLRPVAFDWNARDGSRVGK
;
A
#
# COMPACT_ATOMS: atom_id res chain seq x y z
N ALA A 1 -22.44 -27.19 8.15
CA ALA A 1 -23.36 -26.47 7.29
C ALA A 1 -22.99 -25.00 7.24
N ALA A 2 -23.36 -24.30 6.16
CA ALA A 2 -23.27 -22.85 6.08
C ALA A 2 -24.31 -22.21 7.03
N LEU A 3 -24.00 -21.01 7.61
CA LEU A 3 -24.88 -20.22 8.49
C LEU A 3 -25.46 -21.02 9.68
N GLN A 4 -24.74 -22.02 10.13
CA GLN A 4 -25.29 -22.97 11.12
C GLN A 4 -25.72 -22.32 12.43
N ASN A 5 -25.00 -21.33 12.91
CA ASN A 5 -25.23 -20.68 14.21
C ASN A 5 -25.90 -19.30 14.10
N ASN A 6 -26.40 -18.94 12.91
CA ASN A 6 -27.02 -17.62 12.72
C ASN A 6 -28.32 -17.51 13.53
N THR A 7 -28.41 -16.46 14.35
CA THR A 7 -29.57 -16.23 15.22
C THR A 7 -30.44 -15.10 14.72
N THR A 8 -29.92 -13.88 14.66
CA THR A 8 -30.65 -12.67 14.23
C THR A 8 -30.02 -11.93 13.06
N GLY A 9 -28.83 -12.39 12.59
CA GLY A 9 -28.16 -11.77 11.44
C GLY A 9 -28.99 -11.90 10.16
N GLY A 10 -29.28 -10.76 9.52
CA GLY A 10 -30.06 -10.70 8.28
C GLY A 10 -29.22 -10.45 7.03
N HIS A 11 -29.80 -10.72 5.85
CA HIS A 11 -29.20 -10.39 4.55
C HIS A 11 -27.81 -11.02 4.32
N ASN A 12 -27.57 -12.19 4.87
CA ASN A 12 -26.32 -12.93 4.64
C ASN A 12 -26.46 -13.95 3.50
N THR A 13 -25.45 -14.06 2.67
CA THR A 13 -25.31 -15.10 1.65
C THR A 13 -24.15 -16.00 2.00
N ALA A 14 -24.37 -17.29 2.18
CA ALA A 14 -23.31 -18.24 2.48
C ALA A 14 -23.44 -19.51 1.61
N VAL A 15 -22.44 -19.77 0.80
CA VAL A 15 -22.35 -20.94 -0.07
C VAL A 15 -21.00 -21.63 0.11
N GLY A 16 -21.01 -22.84 0.54
CA GLY A 16 -19.81 -23.65 0.79
C GLY A 16 -19.84 -24.33 2.14
N ASN A 17 -18.97 -25.35 2.31
CA ASN A 17 -18.88 -26.07 3.57
C ASN A 17 -18.35 -25.13 4.66
N VAL A 18 -19.08 -25.01 5.76
CA VAL A 18 -18.87 -24.15 6.95
C VAL A 18 -18.70 -22.65 6.65
N ALA A 19 -19.12 -22.18 5.48
CA ALA A 19 -19.17 -20.74 5.18
C ALA A 19 -20.05 -20.02 6.21
N LEU A 20 -19.53 -18.92 6.79
CA LEU A 20 -20.24 -18.08 7.79
C LEU A 20 -20.84 -18.88 8.95
N ARG A 21 -20.21 -19.99 9.36
CA ARG A 21 -20.78 -20.96 10.29
C ARG A 21 -21.08 -20.39 11.67
N THR A 22 -20.18 -19.56 12.22
CA THR A 22 -20.28 -19.07 13.60
C THR A 22 -21.00 -17.72 13.70
N ASN A 23 -21.50 -17.19 12.59
CA ASN A 23 -22.24 -15.94 12.61
C ASN A 23 -23.44 -16.02 13.55
N THR A 24 -23.60 -15.03 14.41
CA THR A 24 -24.77 -14.93 15.31
C THR A 24 -25.67 -13.76 14.93
N THR A 25 -25.15 -12.54 14.91
CA THR A 25 -25.88 -11.30 14.68
C THR A 25 -25.39 -10.48 13.51
N GLY A 26 -24.20 -10.82 12.93
CA GLY A 26 -23.65 -10.13 11.78
C GLY A 26 -24.58 -10.17 10.56
N SER A 27 -24.69 -9.05 9.86
CA SER A 27 -25.64 -8.86 8.76
C SER A 27 -24.93 -8.37 7.48
N HIS A 28 -25.57 -8.56 6.34
CA HIS A 28 -25.06 -8.09 5.05
C HIS A 28 -23.68 -8.69 4.67
N ASN A 29 -23.39 -9.91 5.05
CA ASN A 29 -22.18 -10.60 4.69
C ASN A 29 -22.40 -11.53 3.51
N THR A 30 -21.41 -11.60 2.61
CA THR A 30 -21.34 -12.58 1.52
C THR A 30 -20.17 -13.50 1.72
N ALA A 31 -20.39 -14.79 1.89
CA ALA A 31 -19.38 -15.82 2.05
C ALA A 31 -19.57 -16.92 1.00
N LEU A 32 -18.67 -17.02 0.04
CA LEU A 32 -18.67 -18.03 -1.01
C LEU A 32 -17.35 -18.79 -1.01
N GLY A 33 -17.36 -20.01 -0.51
CA GLY A 33 -16.18 -20.88 -0.44
C GLY A 33 -16.12 -21.71 0.83
N TYR A 34 -15.21 -22.67 0.85
CA TYR A 34 -14.91 -23.48 2.02
C TYR A 34 -14.27 -22.58 3.10
N LEU A 35 -14.78 -22.59 4.33
CA LEU A 35 -14.34 -21.77 5.47
C LEU A 35 -14.41 -20.24 5.26
N ALA A 36 -15.04 -19.74 4.19
CA ALA A 36 -15.18 -18.30 4.00
C ALA A 36 -15.94 -17.68 5.19
N LEU A 37 -15.36 -16.65 5.86
CA LEU A 37 -15.90 -15.97 7.05
C LEU A 37 -16.31 -16.93 8.18
N VAL A 38 -15.65 -18.05 8.34
CA VAL A 38 -16.08 -19.09 9.28
C VAL A 38 -16.11 -18.62 10.73
N ALA A 39 -15.19 -17.74 11.15
CA ALA A 39 -15.08 -17.22 12.50
C ALA A 39 -15.97 -15.99 12.77
N ASN A 40 -16.64 -15.46 11.75
CA ASN A 40 -17.48 -14.27 11.91
C ASN A 40 -18.55 -14.50 12.97
N THR A 41 -18.67 -13.59 13.94
CA THR A 41 -19.70 -13.67 14.96
C THR A 41 -20.72 -12.53 14.84
N THR A 42 -20.27 -11.30 14.87
CA THR A 42 -21.09 -10.10 14.88
C THR A 42 -20.75 -9.11 13.76
N ALA A 43 -19.67 -9.36 13.01
CA ALA A 43 -19.22 -8.45 11.95
C ALA A 43 -20.21 -8.39 10.78
N SER A 44 -20.31 -7.22 10.18
CA SER A 44 -21.24 -6.95 9.08
C SER A 44 -20.54 -6.34 7.87
N PHE A 45 -21.20 -6.42 6.71
CA PHE A 45 -20.76 -5.81 5.47
C PHE A 45 -19.44 -6.39 4.91
N ASN A 46 -19.14 -7.64 5.21
CA ASN A 46 -17.97 -8.31 4.66
C ASN A 46 -18.34 -9.13 3.42
N THR A 47 -17.45 -9.12 2.42
CA THR A 47 -17.52 -9.97 1.24
C THR A 47 -16.29 -10.86 1.19
N ALA A 48 -16.48 -12.18 1.26
CA ALA A 48 -15.43 -13.19 1.18
C ALA A 48 -15.75 -14.20 0.08
N VAL A 49 -14.94 -14.24 -0.95
CA VAL A 49 -15.08 -15.17 -2.09
C VAL A 49 -13.80 -15.97 -2.27
N GLY A 50 -13.84 -17.24 -1.93
CA GLY A 50 -12.69 -18.13 -2.01
C GLY A 50 -12.56 -19.03 -0.79
N SER A 51 -11.75 -20.08 -0.89
CA SER A 51 -11.46 -20.97 0.24
C SER A 51 -10.58 -20.26 1.25
N ASN A 52 -10.90 -20.39 2.55
CA ASN A 52 -10.23 -19.74 3.69
C ASN A 52 -10.15 -18.20 3.57
N CYS A 53 -11.10 -17.58 2.90
CA CYS A 53 -11.13 -16.15 2.72
C CYS A 53 -11.74 -15.48 3.95
N LEU A 54 -11.01 -14.52 4.61
CA LEU A 54 -11.43 -13.87 5.87
C LEU A 54 -11.82 -14.88 6.97
N ASP A 55 -11.16 -16.01 7.05
CA ASP A 55 -11.59 -17.11 7.92
C ASP A 55 -11.43 -16.82 9.42
N ALA A 56 -10.47 -15.97 9.82
CA ALA A 56 -10.29 -15.53 11.21
C ALA A 56 -11.10 -14.27 11.58
N CYS A 57 -11.84 -13.66 10.65
CA CYS A 57 -12.55 -12.40 10.89
C CYS A 57 -13.68 -12.60 11.91
N THR A 58 -13.59 -11.94 13.06
CA THR A 58 -14.58 -12.04 14.15
C THR A 58 -15.50 -10.83 14.21
N THR A 59 -14.93 -9.63 14.29
CA THR A 59 -15.66 -8.36 14.46
C THR A 59 -15.27 -7.30 13.40
N GLY A 60 -14.30 -7.59 12.53
CA GLY A 60 -13.91 -6.70 11.43
C GLY A 60 -15.04 -6.47 10.43
N THR A 61 -15.25 -5.25 10.00
CA THR A 61 -16.39 -4.88 9.14
C THR A 61 -15.94 -4.25 7.82
N ARG A 62 -16.80 -4.30 6.81
CA ARG A 62 -16.58 -3.65 5.50
C ARG A 62 -15.29 -4.09 4.81
N ASN A 63 -14.92 -5.34 4.98
CA ASN A 63 -13.81 -5.93 4.25
C ASN A 63 -14.32 -6.65 2.99
N THR A 64 -13.63 -6.46 1.89
CA THR A 64 -13.82 -7.21 0.66
C THR A 64 -12.59 -8.06 0.40
N ALA A 65 -12.75 -9.36 0.36
CA ALA A 65 -11.64 -10.28 0.08
C ALA A 65 -12.06 -11.33 -0.96
N MET A 66 -11.21 -11.54 -1.96
CA MET A 66 -11.45 -12.49 -3.03
C MET A 66 -10.15 -13.22 -3.40
N GLY A 67 -10.12 -14.53 -3.22
CA GLY A 67 -8.98 -15.38 -3.53
C GLY A 67 -8.82 -16.54 -2.55
N TYR A 68 -7.89 -17.44 -2.85
CA TYR A 68 -7.51 -18.51 -1.94
C TYR A 68 -6.63 -17.95 -0.81
N ASN A 69 -6.89 -18.31 0.44
CA ASN A 69 -6.19 -17.79 1.63
C ASN A 69 -6.08 -16.25 1.66
N CYS A 70 -7.06 -15.56 1.14
CA CYS A 70 -7.06 -14.09 1.08
C CYS A 70 -7.46 -13.52 2.44
N ALA A 71 -6.60 -12.66 3.04
CA ALA A 71 -6.86 -11.97 4.30
C ALA A 71 -7.21 -12.92 5.47
N THR A 72 -6.53 -14.06 5.57
CA THR A 72 -6.87 -15.12 6.53
C THR A 72 -6.69 -14.70 7.99
N ALA A 73 -5.71 -13.85 8.29
CA ALA A 73 -5.41 -13.45 9.66
C ALA A 73 -6.23 -12.26 10.18
N ILE A 74 -7.02 -11.58 9.34
CA ILE A 74 -7.82 -10.44 9.80
C ILE A 74 -8.79 -10.87 10.89
N THR A 75 -8.72 -10.21 12.04
CA THR A 75 -9.63 -10.42 13.18
C THR A 75 -10.61 -9.27 13.36
N THR A 76 -10.09 -8.05 13.54
CA THR A 76 -10.85 -6.83 13.82
C THR A 76 -10.62 -5.71 12.80
N GLY A 77 -9.69 -5.90 11.84
CA GLY A 77 -9.43 -4.93 10.76
C GLY A 77 -10.69 -4.61 9.95
N TYR A 78 -10.79 -3.40 9.43
CA TYR A 78 -11.98 -2.94 8.71
C TYR A 78 -11.64 -2.06 7.50
N ASP A 79 -12.59 -1.88 6.59
CA ASP A 79 -12.47 -1.05 5.39
C ASP A 79 -11.30 -1.48 4.47
N ASN A 80 -11.02 -2.78 4.40
CA ASN A 80 -9.95 -3.29 3.56
C ASN A 80 -10.49 -3.95 2.27
N VAL A 81 -9.71 -3.88 1.19
CA VAL A 81 -9.94 -4.59 -0.06
C VAL A 81 -8.75 -5.48 -0.40
N PHE A 82 -8.96 -6.79 -0.48
CA PHE A 82 -7.94 -7.79 -0.82
C PHE A 82 -8.42 -8.66 -1.98
N ILE A 83 -7.69 -8.66 -3.09
CA ILE A 83 -8.03 -9.48 -4.26
C ILE A 83 -6.78 -10.20 -4.75
N GLY A 84 -6.78 -11.50 -4.69
CA GLY A 84 -5.67 -12.35 -5.12
C GLY A 84 -5.38 -13.46 -4.14
N ASP A 85 -4.69 -14.51 -4.61
CA ASP A 85 -4.20 -15.57 -3.76
C ASP A 85 -3.25 -14.98 -2.71
N LYS A 86 -3.56 -15.20 -1.43
CA LYS A 86 -2.79 -14.72 -0.27
C LYS A 86 -2.58 -13.19 -0.20
N ALA A 87 -3.43 -12.39 -0.84
CA ALA A 87 -3.41 -10.95 -0.63
C ALA A 87 -3.77 -10.65 0.83
N GLY A 88 -2.94 -9.85 1.53
CA GLY A 88 -3.14 -9.50 2.94
C GLY A 88 -3.11 -10.66 3.93
N GLU A 89 -2.46 -11.80 3.61
CA GLU A 89 -2.56 -13.07 4.34
C GLU A 89 -2.33 -12.96 5.85
N VAL A 90 -1.35 -12.16 6.29
CA VAL A 90 -1.00 -12.06 7.73
C VAL A 90 -1.49 -10.78 8.41
N LEU A 91 -2.23 -9.93 7.70
CA LEU A 91 -2.80 -8.71 8.29
C LEU A 91 -3.84 -9.06 9.35
N THR A 92 -3.70 -8.53 10.57
CA THR A 92 -4.57 -8.85 11.71
C THR A 92 -5.58 -7.75 12.05
N VAL A 93 -5.11 -6.53 12.26
CA VAL A 93 -5.93 -5.40 12.73
C VAL A 93 -5.86 -4.16 11.83
N GLY A 94 -5.11 -4.22 10.72
CA GLY A 94 -4.94 -3.10 9.79
C GLY A 94 -6.24 -2.63 9.15
N VAL A 95 -6.30 -1.35 8.80
CA VAL A 95 -7.49 -0.71 8.26
C VAL A 95 -7.20 0.05 6.98
N GLN A 96 -8.21 0.18 6.11
CA GLN A 96 -8.14 1.01 4.90
C GLN A 96 -7.01 0.62 3.94
N ASN A 97 -6.66 -0.67 3.89
CA ASN A 97 -5.67 -1.15 2.93
C ASN A 97 -6.37 -1.67 1.65
N THR A 98 -5.73 -1.45 0.52
CA THR A 98 -6.12 -2.03 -0.75
C THR A 98 -4.96 -2.86 -1.30
N ALA A 99 -5.14 -4.17 -1.43
CA ALA A 99 -4.15 -5.07 -2.00
C ALA A 99 -4.77 -5.90 -3.12
N ILE A 100 -4.29 -5.71 -4.34
CA ILE A 100 -4.79 -6.42 -5.52
C ILE A 100 -3.61 -7.09 -6.23
N GLY A 101 -3.57 -8.40 -6.19
CA GLY A 101 -2.52 -9.22 -6.74
C GLY A 101 -2.09 -10.33 -5.79
N GLN A 102 -1.57 -11.43 -6.35
CA GLN A 102 -1.07 -12.52 -5.52
C GLN A 102 0.05 -12.02 -4.59
N TYR A 103 -0.05 -12.33 -3.29
CA TYR A 103 0.86 -11.89 -2.23
C TYR A 103 0.99 -10.36 -2.06
N ALA A 104 0.10 -9.54 -2.59
CA ALA A 104 0.13 -8.11 -2.31
C ALA A 104 -0.13 -7.85 -0.82
N LEU A 105 0.69 -7.00 -0.15
CA LEU A 105 0.64 -6.67 1.28
C LEU A 105 0.57 -7.89 2.21
N SER A 106 1.25 -8.97 1.88
CA SER A 106 1.05 -10.28 2.53
C SER A 106 1.92 -10.51 3.77
N ALA A 107 2.92 -9.66 4.07
CA ALA A 107 3.84 -9.88 5.19
C ALA A 107 3.59 -9.00 6.43
N GLY A 108 2.69 -8.02 6.35
CA GLY A 108 2.44 -7.08 7.44
C GLY A 108 1.24 -7.40 8.30
N ALA A 109 1.38 -7.28 9.63
CA ALA A 109 0.31 -7.58 10.58
C ALA A 109 -0.54 -6.35 10.96
N ASN A 110 0.06 -5.17 11.08
CA ASN A 110 -0.57 -3.96 11.65
C ASN A 110 -0.25 -2.73 10.82
N MET A 111 -0.65 -2.70 9.59
CA MET A 111 -0.43 -1.57 8.68
C MET A 111 -1.76 -1.00 8.20
N SER A 112 -1.79 0.30 7.86
CA SER A 112 -3.03 0.96 7.46
C SER A 112 -2.82 1.95 6.31
N GLY A 113 -3.87 2.16 5.52
CA GLY A 113 -3.85 3.15 4.45
C GLY A 113 -2.94 2.81 3.26
N ASN A 114 -2.49 1.56 3.14
CA ASN A 114 -1.61 1.19 2.03
C ASN A 114 -2.41 0.77 0.79
N ALA A 115 -1.92 1.17 -0.38
CA ALA A 115 -2.47 0.75 -1.67
C ALA A 115 -1.40 -0.04 -2.45
N ALA A 116 -1.65 -1.31 -2.70
CA ALA A 116 -0.76 -2.18 -3.46
C ALA A 116 -1.49 -2.87 -4.60
N LEU A 117 -1.02 -2.64 -5.82
CA LEU A 117 -1.56 -3.24 -7.03
C LEU A 117 -0.45 -3.92 -7.84
N GLY A 118 -0.46 -5.23 -7.86
CA GLY A 118 0.49 -6.05 -8.61
C GLY A 118 0.93 -7.29 -7.83
N TYR A 119 1.52 -8.23 -8.52
CA TYR A 119 2.13 -9.41 -7.92
C TYR A 119 3.25 -9.00 -6.95
N LEU A 120 3.18 -9.44 -5.68
CA LEU A 120 4.12 -9.09 -4.62
C LEU A 120 4.27 -7.57 -4.35
N ALA A 121 3.30 -6.74 -4.76
CA ALA A 121 3.34 -5.32 -4.46
C ALA A 121 3.25 -5.08 -2.95
N GLY A 122 4.17 -4.29 -2.39
CA GLY A 122 4.24 -3.99 -0.96
C GLY A 122 4.46 -5.20 -0.05
N PHE A 123 4.96 -6.33 -0.59
CA PHE A 123 5.02 -7.62 0.12
C PHE A 123 5.67 -7.53 1.51
N THR A 124 6.78 -6.81 1.66
CA THR A 124 7.53 -6.74 2.92
C THR A 124 7.09 -5.63 3.87
N ILE A 125 6.12 -4.81 3.49
CA ILE A 125 5.59 -3.78 4.41
C ILE A 125 5.00 -4.49 5.63
N SER A 126 5.58 -4.24 6.80
CA SER A 126 5.18 -4.90 8.05
C SER A 126 4.36 -4.00 8.97
N THR A 127 4.78 -2.74 9.13
CA THR A 127 4.10 -1.72 9.94
C THR A 127 4.00 -0.36 9.25
N GLY A 128 4.58 -0.21 8.04
CA GLY A 128 4.52 1.03 7.26
C GLY A 128 3.09 1.39 6.84
N ASN A 129 2.76 2.67 6.85
CA ASN A 129 1.42 3.17 6.56
C ASN A 129 1.41 4.13 5.37
N ASN A 130 0.26 4.30 4.74
CA ASN A 130 0.03 5.27 3.67
C ASN A 130 0.98 5.11 2.47
N ASN A 131 1.44 3.91 2.19
CA ASN A 131 2.31 3.66 1.06
C ASN A 131 1.50 3.26 -0.18
N THR A 132 1.94 3.70 -1.35
CA THR A 132 1.38 3.34 -2.65
C THR A 132 2.39 2.52 -3.43
N CYS A 133 2.07 1.26 -3.74
CA CYS A 133 2.90 0.33 -4.50
C CYS A 133 2.14 -0.09 -5.76
N LEU A 134 2.44 0.50 -6.90
CA LEU A 134 1.77 0.21 -8.16
C LEU A 134 2.71 -0.46 -9.16
N GLY A 135 2.54 -1.72 -9.38
CA GLY A 135 3.36 -2.54 -10.29
C GLY A 135 3.82 -3.84 -9.64
N SER A 136 4.15 -4.84 -10.46
CA SER A 136 4.71 -6.09 -9.96
C SER A 136 6.01 -5.80 -9.20
N HIS A 137 6.14 -6.33 -7.98
CA HIS A 137 7.27 -6.11 -7.07
C HIS A 137 7.52 -4.64 -6.68
N ALA A 138 6.59 -3.70 -6.90
CA ALA A 138 6.72 -2.36 -6.37
C ALA A 138 6.71 -2.41 -4.82
N GLY A 139 7.70 -1.80 -4.16
CA GLY A 139 7.87 -1.87 -2.71
C GLY A 139 8.30 -3.25 -2.16
N TYR A 140 8.71 -4.18 -3.02
CA TYR A 140 9.15 -5.52 -2.62
C TYR A 140 10.54 -5.51 -1.99
N ASN A 141 10.72 -6.22 -0.87
CA ASN A 141 11.99 -6.44 -0.16
C ASN A 141 12.69 -5.23 0.46
N ASN A 142 12.25 -4.00 0.21
CA ASN A 142 13.02 -2.84 0.63
C ASN A 142 12.27 -1.86 1.51
N LEU A 143 10.95 -1.97 1.62
CA LEU A 143 10.14 -1.13 2.49
C LEU A 143 9.48 -2.01 3.56
N THR A 144 9.78 -1.76 4.83
CA THR A 144 9.20 -2.53 5.94
C THR A 144 8.41 -1.67 6.92
N THR A 145 9.00 -0.56 7.37
CA THR A 145 8.42 0.31 8.41
C THR A 145 8.19 1.74 7.94
N GLY A 146 8.62 2.09 6.72
CA GLY A 146 8.51 3.45 6.19
C GLY A 146 7.08 3.83 5.84
N ASP A 147 6.77 5.11 5.98
CA ASP A 147 5.46 5.70 5.77
C ASP A 147 5.42 6.66 4.58
N ASN A 148 4.22 6.80 3.98
CA ASN A 148 3.93 7.82 2.97
C ASN A 148 4.85 7.79 1.75
N ASN A 149 5.18 6.60 1.26
CA ASN A 149 5.98 6.44 0.05
C ASN A 149 5.11 6.09 -1.16
N THR A 150 5.55 6.49 -2.34
CA THR A 150 4.90 6.16 -3.60
C THR A 150 5.90 5.49 -4.54
N MET A 151 5.66 4.24 -4.87
CA MET A 151 6.48 3.43 -5.76
C MET A 151 5.66 2.97 -6.96
N VAL A 152 5.99 3.45 -8.14
CA VAL A 152 5.25 3.16 -9.37
C VAL A 152 6.18 2.53 -10.41
N GLY A 153 5.85 1.34 -10.84
CA GLY A 153 6.59 0.59 -11.87
C GLY A 153 7.12 -0.75 -11.36
N TYR A 154 7.55 -1.58 -12.31
CA TYR A 154 8.16 -2.87 -12.01
C TYR A 154 9.43 -2.70 -11.17
N PHE A 155 9.50 -3.37 -10.01
CA PHE A 155 10.61 -3.23 -9.06
C PHE A 155 10.96 -1.78 -8.68
N ALA A 156 9.96 -0.89 -8.63
CA ALA A 156 10.15 0.41 -8.03
C ALA A 156 10.31 0.24 -6.52
N LEU A 157 11.48 0.54 -5.97
CA LEU A 157 11.83 0.26 -4.58
C LEU A 157 12.12 1.55 -3.81
N ALA A 158 11.77 1.58 -2.53
CA ALA A 158 12.20 2.63 -1.62
C ALA A 158 13.73 2.60 -1.44
N SER A 159 14.33 3.71 -1.03
CA SER A 159 15.77 3.80 -0.79
C SER A 159 16.24 2.97 0.41
N SER A 160 15.35 2.72 1.37
CA SER A 160 15.61 1.92 2.57
C SER A 160 14.34 1.33 3.17
N ALA A 161 14.50 0.42 4.12
CA ALA A 161 13.40 -0.22 4.84
C ALA A 161 12.51 0.73 5.64
N SER A 162 13.05 1.87 6.06
CA SER A 162 12.37 2.91 6.84
C SER A 162 12.25 4.25 6.08
N ALA A 163 12.35 4.23 4.76
CA ALA A 163 12.18 5.43 3.93
C ALA A 163 10.80 6.07 4.16
N ASN A 164 10.75 7.39 4.27
CA ASN A 164 9.51 8.12 4.44
C ASN A 164 9.41 9.25 3.42
N ASN A 165 8.19 9.50 2.95
CA ASN A 165 7.88 10.62 2.03
C ASN A 165 8.67 10.55 0.71
N GLU A 166 8.93 9.36 0.20
CA GLU A 166 9.72 9.13 -1.01
C GLU A 166 8.81 8.79 -2.20
N VAL A 167 9.16 9.29 -3.38
CA VAL A 167 8.53 8.92 -4.64
C VAL A 167 9.55 8.25 -5.54
N THR A 168 9.30 6.99 -5.93
CA THR A 168 10.13 6.21 -6.85
C THR A 168 9.34 5.87 -8.10
N LEU A 169 9.82 6.27 -9.26
CA LEU A 169 9.23 5.96 -10.56
C LEU A 169 10.13 4.98 -11.32
N GLY A 170 9.72 3.71 -11.37
CA GLY A 170 10.46 2.63 -12.02
C GLY A 170 11.65 2.13 -11.19
N ASN A 171 12.51 1.35 -11.83
CA ASN A 171 13.69 0.74 -11.23
C ASN A 171 14.98 1.28 -11.84
N GLY A 172 16.13 0.72 -11.48
CA GLY A 172 17.45 1.12 -11.99
C GLY A 172 17.66 0.96 -13.51
N SER A 173 16.71 0.37 -14.22
CA SER A 173 16.76 0.22 -15.69
C SER A 173 16.00 1.31 -16.44
N VAL A 174 15.31 2.22 -15.72
CA VAL A 174 14.63 3.36 -16.33
C VAL A 174 15.69 4.38 -16.81
N ASN A 175 15.77 4.55 -18.11
CA ASN A 175 16.75 5.43 -18.76
C ASN A 175 16.13 6.68 -19.40
N SER A 176 14.81 6.81 -19.36
CA SER A 176 14.10 7.97 -19.90
C SER A 176 12.78 8.20 -19.17
N LEU A 177 12.61 9.39 -18.61
CA LEU A 177 11.33 9.91 -18.12
C LEU A 177 10.81 10.93 -19.15
N ARG A 178 9.70 10.62 -19.82
CA ARG A 178 9.11 11.49 -20.83
C ARG A 178 7.88 12.20 -20.28
N CYS A 179 7.95 13.50 -20.18
CA CYS A 179 6.84 14.38 -19.83
C CYS A 179 6.82 15.62 -20.74
N ALA A 180 5.66 16.22 -20.94
CA ALA A 180 5.53 17.41 -21.79
C ALA A 180 6.18 18.63 -21.13
N ASP A 181 6.15 18.70 -19.80
CA ASP A 181 6.86 19.71 -19.00
C ASP A 181 8.12 19.04 -18.40
N THR A 182 9.26 19.68 -18.57
CA THR A 182 10.55 19.23 -18.04
C THR A 182 10.90 19.86 -16.70
N SER A 183 10.08 20.79 -16.21
CA SER A 183 10.27 21.46 -14.92
C SER A 183 9.53 20.69 -13.81
N ILE A 184 10.24 20.36 -12.74
CA ILE A 184 9.64 19.94 -11.48
C ILE A 184 9.44 21.20 -10.65
N SER A 185 8.20 21.69 -10.59
CA SER A 185 7.89 22.88 -9.81
C SER A 185 8.03 22.61 -8.31
N SER A 186 8.80 23.45 -7.64
CA SER A 186 8.80 23.48 -6.17
C SER A 186 7.45 23.98 -5.67
N LEU A 187 6.95 23.41 -4.58
CA LEU A 187 5.80 23.98 -3.85
C LEU A 187 6.11 25.32 -3.19
N SER A 188 7.38 25.74 -3.20
CA SER A 188 7.84 27.01 -2.65
C SER A 188 7.77 28.12 -3.71
N ASP A 189 6.65 28.83 -3.77
CA ASP A 189 6.45 30.03 -4.58
C ASP A 189 6.77 31.28 -3.74
N GLU A 190 7.19 32.38 -4.39
CA GLU A 190 7.41 33.66 -3.71
C GLU A 190 6.14 34.15 -3.00
N ARG A 191 4.97 33.86 -3.55
CA ARG A 191 3.66 34.18 -2.98
C ARG A 191 3.36 33.46 -1.68
N ASP A 192 4.02 32.33 -1.43
CA ASP A 192 3.88 31.52 -0.21
C ASP A 192 4.87 31.90 0.88
N LYS A 193 5.78 32.83 0.59
CA LYS A 193 6.80 33.31 1.54
C LYS A 193 6.32 34.53 2.28
N LYS A 194 6.46 34.51 3.62
CA LYS A 194 6.25 35.69 4.46
C LYS A 194 7.59 36.36 4.76
N ASN A 195 7.55 37.69 4.90
CA ASN A 195 8.71 38.49 5.31
C ASN A 195 9.90 38.39 4.35
N ILE A 196 9.62 38.43 3.05
CA ILE A 196 10.69 38.60 2.06
C ILE A 196 11.27 40.01 2.28
N VAL A 197 12.54 40.05 2.65
CA VAL A 197 13.31 41.28 2.82
C VAL A 197 14.47 41.28 1.85
N ASP A 198 14.79 42.43 1.30
CA ASP A 198 15.98 42.59 0.48
C ASP A 198 17.21 42.32 1.32
N VAL A 199 18.06 41.40 0.86
CA VAL A 199 19.36 41.19 1.49
C VAL A 199 20.27 42.33 1.10
N PRO A 200 20.87 43.08 2.05
CA PRO A 200 21.72 44.22 1.73
C PRO A 200 23.10 43.78 1.23
N LEU A 201 23.07 42.92 0.21
CA LEU A 201 24.26 42.44 -0.48
C LEU A 201 24.35 43.14 -1.83
N GLY A 202 25.10 44.25 -1.85
CA GLY A 202 25.28 45.06 -3.04
C GLY A 202 26.23 44.46 -4.09
N LEU A 203 26.54 45.24 -5.10
CA LEU A 203 27.40 44.85 -6.24
C LEU A 203 28.78 44.28 -5.79
N ASP A 204 29.30 44.73 -4.65
CA ASP A 204 30.58 44.25 -4.13
C ASP A 204 30.54 42.77 -3.67
N PHE A 205 29.40 42.31 -3.16
CA PHE A 205 29.21 40.87 -2.90
C PHE A 205 29.19 40.06 -4.20
N ILE A 206 28.48 40.57 -5.23
CA ILE A 206 28.45 39.89 -6.54
C ILE A 206 29.83 39.77 -7.16
N LYS A 207 30.69 40.77 -6.96
CA LYS A 207 32.10 40.71 -7.42
C LYS A 207 32.95 39.68 -6.71
N THR A 208 32.54 39.23 -5.50
CA THR A 208 33.22 38.16 -4.77
C THR A 208 32.82 36.76 -5.22
N LEU A 209 31.73 36.63 -5.97
CA LEU A 209 31.29 35.36 -6.50
C LEU A 209 32.29 34.89 -7.57
N ARG A 210 32.81 33.73 -7.38
CA ARG A 210 33.69 33.06 -8.36
C ARG A 210 32.85 32.18 -9.30
N PRO A 211 32.56 32.60 -10.52
CA PRO A 211 31.96 31.71 -11.51
C PRO A 211 32.91 30.57 -11.79
N VAL A 212 32.43 29.33 -11.66
CA VAL A 212 33.21 28.14 -11.97
C VAL A 212 32.52 27.36 -13.08
N ALA A 213 33.29 26.95 -14.09
CA ALA A 213 32.88 25.89 -14.99
C ALA A 213 33.35 24.57 -14.41
N PHE A 214 32.53 23.55 -14.47
CA PHE A 214 32.90 22.20 -14.03
C PHE A 214 32.36 21.17 -15.00
N ASP A 215 33.09 20.08 -15.09
CA ASP A 215 32.62 18.88 -15.78
C ASP A 215 32.00 17.93 -14.77
N TRP A 216 30.82 17.39 -15.07
CA TRP A 216 30.24 16.34 -14.27
C TRP A 216 31.00 15.04 -14.44
N ASN A 217 31.53 14.49 -13.37
CA ASN A 217 31.98 13.11 -13.32
C ASN A 217 30.91 12.23 -12.74
N ALA A 218 30.63 11.10 -13.38
CA ALA A 218 29.81 10.08 -12.73
C ALA A 218 30.47 9.58 -11.44
N ARG A 219 29.69 9.10 -10.49
CA ARG A 219 30.20 8.57 -9.20
C ARG A 219 31.17 7.41 -9.36
N ASP A 220 31.17 6.75 -10.50
CA ASP A 220 32.09 5.66 -10.87
C ASP A 220 33.39 6.15 -11.54
N GLY A 221 33.61 7.47 -11.63
CA GLY A 221 34.80 8.05 -12.28
C GLY A 221 34.69 8.15 -13.78
N SER A 222 33.60 7.76 -14.43
CA SER A 222 33.39 7.95 -15.86
C SER A 222 33.01 9.40 -16.16
N ARG A 223 33.62 10.01 -17.20
CA ARG A 223 33.23 11.35 -17.66
C ARG A 223 31.88 11.27 -18.37
N VAL A 224 30.88 11.97 -17.86
CA VAL A 224 29.67 12.27 -18.64
C VAL A 224 30.07 13.37 -19.63
N GLY A 225 30.03 13.09 -20.91
CA GLY A 225 30.49 13.94 -21.97
C GLY A 225 29.89 15.37 -21.94
N LYS A 226 30.64 16.27 -22.64
CA LYS A 226 30.30 17.69 -22.78
C LYS A 226 28.88 17.91 -23.33
#